data_6167f9e89f986d33a58a55a6c4b1830a
#
_entry.id   6167f9e89f986d33a58a55a6c4b1830a
#
_cell.length_a   1.000
_cell.length_b   1.000
_cell.length_c   1.000
_cell.angle_alpha   90.00
_cell.angle_beta   90.00
_cell.angle_gamma   90.00
#
_symmetry.space_group_name_H-M   'P 1'
#
loop_
_entity.id
_entity.type
_entity.pdbx_description
1 polymer ?
#
loop_
_entity_poly.entity_id
_entity_poly.type
_entity_poly.pdbx_seq_one_letter_code
_entity_poly.pdbx_strand_id
1 'polypeptide(L)'
;MNILVTGGTGFIGSHTCVALLQAGHSVIIVDNLSNSRLEVVEKIEQISNESVLFYELDVADELAMRKVFENHSIDGVIHFAGYKAVGESVAKPLMYYSNNLNSTMTLAKLCIEYNVNRFVFSSSATVYGDNISPYNESLALLPTTNPYGETKAMSERILTDVAKAYPNFAVTLLRYFNPVGAHESGLIGEAPNGIPNNLMPYITKVAKGELAKLNVFGNDYNTIDGTGVRDYIHVMDLAEGHVTAIEQIESGVEVYNLGTGKGTSVLQLITAFEKANGLKIPYDVVERRQGDLAEYYADTSKVNNKLNWYGKRTIMDMCRDAWRFESKNLMLNKK
;
A
#
# COMPACT_ATOMS: atom_id res chain seq x y z
N MET A 1 -10.13 8.53 -18.02
CA MET A 1 -8.74 9.04 -17.94
C MET A 1 -7.77 7.91 -18.24
N ASN A 2 -6.60 8.26 -18.81
CA ASN A 2 -5.47 7.34 -18.96
C ASN A 2 -4.55 7.50 -17.76
N ILE A 3 -4.49 6.52 -16.88
CA ILE A 3 -3.74 6.60 -15.62
C ILE A 3 -2.48 5.74 -15.72
N LEU A 4 -1.33 6.36 -15.49
CA LEU A 4 -0.05 5.67 -15.31
C LEU A 4 0.05 5.18 -13.87
N VAL A 5 0.16 3.87 -13.69
CA VAL A 5 0.32 3.21 -12.38
C VAL A 5 1.70 2.59 -12.31
N THR A 6 2.58 3.15 -11.50
CA THR A 6 3.91 2.57 -11.27
C THR A 6 3.87 1.63 -10.06
N GLY A 7 4.56 0.50 -10.14
CA GLY A 7 4.41 -0.58 -9.15
C GLY A 7 3.05 -1.30 -9.27
N GLY A 8 2.46 -1.27 -10.48
CA GLY A 8 1.09 -1.74 -10.73
C GLY A 8 0.91 -3.25 -10.66
N THR A 9 1.98 -4.05 -10.65
CA THR A 9 1.91 -5.50 -10.42
C THR A 9 2.13 -5.89 -8.96
N GLY A 10 2.45 -4.91 -8.08
CA GLY A 10 2.56 -5.09 -6.64
C GLY A 10 1.20 -5.30 -5.96
N PHE A 11 1.21 -5.58 -4.64
CA PHE A 11 0.00 -5.87 -3.86
C PHE A 11 -1.05 -4.76 -3.99
N ILE A 12 -0.73 -3.52 -3.58
CA ILE A 12 -1.69 -2.40 -3.62
C ILE A 12 -1.94 -1.96 -5.07
N GLY A 13 -0.87 -1.90 -5.88
CA GLY A 13 -0.95 -1.45 -7.27
C GLY A 13 -1.90 -2.30 -8.12
N SER A 14 -1.83 -3.63 -8.02
CA SER A 14 -2.69 -4.53 -8.80
C SER A 14 -4.18 -4.38 -8.46
N HIS A 15 -4.51 -4.24 -7.18
CA HIS A 15 -5.89 -3.98 -6.73
C HIS A 15 -6.37 -2.60 -7.20
N THR A 16 -5.48 -1.59 -7.19
CA THR A 16 -5.79 -0.25 -7.70
C THR A 16 -5.99 -0.25 -9.23
N CYS A 17 -5.20 -1.02 -9.99
CA CYS A 17 -5.43 -1.20 -11.43
C CYS A 17 -6.82 -1.79 -11.70
N VAL A 18 -7.22 -2.83 -10.96
CA VAL A 18 -8.57 -3.40 -11.07
C VAL A 18 -9.65 -2.35 -10.76
N ALA A 19 -9.50 -1.61 -9.66
CA ALA A 19 -10.47 -0.59 -9.27
C ALA A 19 -10.58 0.55 -10.30
N LEU A 20 -9.45 0.99 -10.89
CA LEU A 20 -9.42 2.00 -11.97
C LEU A 20 -10.15 1.51 -13.22
N LEU A 21 -9.88 0.29 -13.67
CA LEU A 21 -10.54 -0.31 -14.83
C LEU A 21 -12.05 -0.44 -14.62
N GLN A 22 -12.48 -0.90 -13.43
CA GLN A 22 -13.87 -0.97 -13.03
C GLN A 22 -14.58 0.40 -12.96
N ALA A 23 -13.82 1.46 -12.67
CA ALA A 23 -14.30 2.84 -12.72
C ALA A 23 -14.30 3.45 -14.14
N GLY A 24 -13.92 2.68 -15.17
CA GLY A 24 -13.93 3.11 -16.58
C GLY A 24 -12.70 3.93 -16.98
N HIS A 25 -11.59 3.82 -16.25
CA HIS A 25 -10.31 4.40 -16.65
C HIS A 25 -9.48 3.41 -17.47
N SER A 26 -8.59 3.92 -18.31
CA SER A 26 -7.55 3.13 -18.97
C SER A 26 -6.30 3.13 -18.10
N VAL A 27 -5.59 2.01 -18.04
CA VAL A 27 -4.42 1.84 -17.17
C VAL A 27 -3.17 1.51 -17.98
N ILE A 28 -2.08 2.22 -17.68
CA ILE A 28 -0.73 1.93 -18.14
C ILE A 28 0.07 1.52 -16.91
N ILE A 29 0.57 0.29 -16.88
CA ILE A 29 1.36 -0.26 -15.79
C ILE A 29 2.84 -0.13 -16.11
N VAL A 30 3.64 0.40 -15.18
CA VAL A 30 5.10 0.32 -15.18
C VAL A 30 5.55 -0.39 -13.91
N ASP A 31 6.30 -1.48 -14.05
CA ASP A 31 6.86 -2.24 -12.94
C ASP A 31 8.16 -2.93 -13.39
N ASN A 32 9.17 -3.01 -12.55
CA ASN A 32 10.43 -3.70 -12.87
C ASN A 32 10.45 -5.16 -12.41
N LEU A 33 9.32 -5.66 -11.90
CA LEU A 33 9.10 -7.02 -11.42
C LEU A 33 10.05 -7.47 -10.30
N SER A 34 10.75 -6.54 -9.63
CA SER A 34 11.72 -6.87 -8.57
C SER A 34 11.08 -7.56 -7.35
N ASN A 35 9.81 -7.26 -7.06
CA ASN A 35 9.05 -7.87 -5.96
C ASN A 35 7.60 -8.22 -6.37
N SER A 36 7.39 -8.45 -7.64
CA SER A 36 6.11 -8.82 -8.24
C SER A 36 6.32 -9.82 -9.37
N ARG A 37 5.27 -10.15 -10.13
CA ARG A 37 5.32 -11.13 -11.20
C ARG A 37 4.49 -10.67 -12.40
N LEU A 38 4.96 -10.97 -13.61
CA LEU A 38 4.26 -10.62 -14.85
C LEU A 38 2.84 -11.22 -14.93
N GLU A 39 2.65 -12.44 -14.41
CA GLU A 39 1.33 -13.09 -14.38
C GLU A 39 0.22 -12.28 -13.69
N VAL A 40 0.58 -11.28 -12.88
CA VAL A 40 -0.39 -10.38 -12.23
C VAL A 40 -1.11 -9.52 -13.26
N VAL A 41 -0.47 -9.16 -14.37
CA VAL A 41 -1.08 -8.42 -15.47
C VAL A 41 -2.26 -9.20 -16.05
N GLU A 42 -2.05 -10.48 -16.40
CA GLU A 42 -3.11 -11.35 -16.92
C GLU A 42 -4.28 -11.51 -15.93
N LYS A 43 -3.96 -11.58 -14.62
CA LYS A 43 -4.99 -11.65 -13.57
C LYS A 43 -5.79 -10.36 -13.43
N ILE A 44 -5.16 -9.19 -13.59
CA ILE A 44 -5.86 -7.89 -13.63
C ILE A 44 -6.83 -7.87 -14.81
N GLU A 45 -6.38 -8.24 -16.01
CA GLU A 45 -7.22 -8.31 -17.21
C GLU A 45 -8.37 -9.31 -17.06
N GLN A 46 -8.09 -10.49 -16.49
CA GLN A 46 -9.13 -11.50 -16.21
C GLN A 46 -10.19 -11.00 -15.24
N ILE A 47 -9.83 -10.23 -14.22
CA ILE A 47 -10.77 -9.72 -13.21
C ILE A 47 -11.61 -8.58 -13.78
N SER A 48 -10.98 -7.65 -14.48
CA SER A 48 -11.66 -6.45 -15.01
C SER A 48 -12.38 -6.69 -16.34
N ASN A 49 -11.99 -7.73 -17.08
CA ASN A 49 -12.38 -7.98 -18.48
C ASN A 49 -11.95 -6.84 -19.40
N GLU A 50 -10.86 -6.14 -19.06
CA GLU A 50 -10.27 -5.04 -19.81
C GLU A 50 -8.78 -5.29 -20.01
N SER A 51 -8.21 -4.82 -21.12
CA SER A 51 -6.78 -4.92 -21.39
C SER A 51 -6.01 -3.76 -20.77
N VAL A 52 -4.77 -4.03 -20.34
CA VAL A 52 -3.85 -3.02 -19.83
C VAL A 52 -2.57 -2.96 -20.66
N LEU A 53 -1.96 -1.78 -20.71
CA LEU A 53 -0.62 -1.63 -21.26
C LEU A 53 0.40 -1.88 -20.15
N PHE A 54 1.37 -2.74 -20.41
CA PHE A 54 2.44 -3.08 -19.44
C PHE A 54 3.82 -2.77 -20.02
N TYR A 55 4.64 -2.11 -19.20
CA TYR A 55 6.05 -1.84 -19.46
C TYR A 55 6.90 -2.37 -18.31
N GLU A 56 7.80 -3.31 -18.62
CA GLU A 56 8.81 -3.77 -17.67
C GLU A 56 9.97 -2.78 -17.66
N LEU A 57 9.92 -1.79 -16.76
CA LEU A 57 10.89 -0.70 -16.67
C LEU A 57 11.15 -0.33 -15.20
N ASP A 58 12.35 0.16 -14.94
CA ASP A 58 12.67 0.84 -13.68
C ASP A 58 12.21 2.31 -13.75
N VAL A 59 11.38 2.71 -12.81
CA VAL A 59 10.85 4.08 -12.72
C VAL A 59 11.96 5.12 -12.47
N ALA A 60 13.08 4.72 -11.88
CA ALA A 60 14.24 5.60 -11.70
C ALA A 60 15.02 5.85 -13.02
N ASP A 61 14.81 5.04 -14.06
CA ASP A 61 15.38 5.26 -15.39
C ASP A 61 14.58 6.31 -16.17
N GLU A 62 15.01 7.56 -16.07
CA GLU A 62 14.33 8.69 -16.72
C GLU A 62 14.22 8.51 -18.24
N LEU A 63 15.24 7.97 -18.92
CA LEU A 63 15.22 7.81 -20.37
C LEU A 63 14.19 6.78 -20.83
N ALA A 64 14.07 5.68 -20.08
CA ALA A 64 13.07 4.66 -20.35
C ALA A 64 11.65 5.18 -20.05
N MET A 65 11.46 5.87 -18.91
CA MET A 65 10.18 6.47 -18.53
C MET A 65 9.71 7.54 -19.49
N ARG A 66 10.62 8.37 -20.00
CA ARG A 66 10.32 9.42 -21.01
C ARG A 66 9.61 8.84 -22.23
N LYS A 67 10.04 7.68 -22.73
CA LYS A 67 9.39 7.01 -23.85
C LYS A 67 7.95 6.62 -23.57
N VAL A 68 7.61 6.28 -22.33
CA VAL A 68 6.22 6.02 -21.94
C VAL A 68 5.37 7.28 -22.05
N PHE A 69 5.89 8.42 -21.56
CA PHE A 69 5.19 9.73 -21.66
C PHE A 69 5.09 10.23 -23.10
N GLU A 70 6.09 9.96 -23.96
CA GLU A 70 6.07 10.32 -25.38
C GLU A 70 5.05 9.52 -26.19
N ASN A 71 4.87 8.25 -25.84
CA ASN A 71 4.02 7.32 -26.58
C ASN A 71 2.53 7.36 -26.15
N HIS A 72 2.23 7.95 -24.99
CA HIS A 72 0.88 7.93 -24.42
C HIS A 72 0.46 9.29 -23.89
N SER A 73 -0.81 9.65 -24.14
CA SER A 73 -1.45 10.75 -23.44
C SER A 73 -1.83 10.29 -22.03
N ILE A 74 -1.14 10.78 -21.01
CA ILE A 74 -1.35 10.44 -19.61
C ILE A 74 -2.10 11.58 -18.92
N ASP A 75 -3.23 11.29 -18.28
CA ASP A 75 -4.06 12.26 -17.56
C ASP A 75 -3.68 12.36 -16.07
N GLY A 76 -3.07 11.31 -15.52
CA GLY A 76 -2.64 11.28 -14.12
C GLY A 76 -1.71 10.12 -13.80
N VAL A 77 -1.00 10.24 -12.70
CA VAL A 77 -0.03 9.26 -12.20
C VAL A 77 -0.42 8.80 -10.80
N ILE A 78 -0.41 7.48 -10.56
CA ILE A 78 -0.44 6.89 -9.22
C ILE A 78 0.88 6.16 -8.99
N HIS A 79 1.64 6.62 -8.01
CA HIS A 79 3.01 6.16 -7.77
C HIS A 79 3.10 5.23 -6.58
N PHE A 80 3.17 3.91 -6.84
CA PHE A 80 3.41 2.87 -5.83
C PHE A 80 4.85 2.35 -5.82
N ALA A 81 5.55 2.43 -6.96
CA ALA A 81 6.88 1.85 -7.11
C ALA A 81 7.84 2.35 -6.02
N GLY A 82 8.54 1.43 -5.39
CA GLY A 82 9.51 1.72 -4.34
C GLY A 82 9.72 0.54 -3.40
N TYR A 83 10.90 0.47 -2.79
CA TYR A 83 11.19 -0.51 -1.76
C TYR A 83 10.44 -0.18 -0.47
N LYS A 84 9.86 -1.21 0.19
CA LYS A 84 8.96 -1.02 1.34
C LYS A 84 9.33 -1.80 2.61
N ALA A 85 10.37 -2.65 2.57
CA ALA A 85 10.71 -3.50 3.70
C ALA A 85 11.50 -2.73 4.76
N VAL A 86 10.87 -2.49 5.93
CA VAL A 86 11.46 -1.71 7.04
C VAL A 86 12.81 -2.26 7.46
N GLY A 87 12.90 -3.57 7.74
CA GLY A 87 14.16 -4.20 8.19
C GLY A 87 15.27 -4.12 7.14
N GLU A 88 14.96 -4.31 5.86
CA GLU A 88 15.94 -4.16 4.78
C GLU A 88 16.40 -2.71 4.64
N SER A 89 15.51 -1.73 4.83
CA SER A 89 15.88 -0.31 4.76
C SER A 89 16.95 0.07 5.78
N VAL A 90 16.91 -0.52 6.97
CA VAL A 90 17.92 -0.33 8.00
C VAL A 90 19.27 -0.96 7.60
N ALA A 91 19.23 -2.14 6.97
CA ALA A 91 20.43 -2.83 6.49
C ALA A 91 21.05 -2.21 5.23
N LYS A 92 20.21 -1.62 4.36
CA LYS A 92 20.61 -1.09 3.04
C LYS A 92 20.07 0.33 2.79
N PRO A 93 20.35 1.32 3.64
CA PRO A 93 19.69 2.65 3.55
C PRO A 93 19.94 3.36 2.24
N LEU A 94 21.15 3.35 1.70
CA LEU A 94 21.47 4.03 0.44
C LEU A 94 20.68 3.48 -0.75
N MET A 95 20.42 2.18 -0.78
CA MET A 95 19.58 1.54 -1.80
C MET A 95 18.15 2.11 -1.75
N TYR A 96 17.59 2.26 -0.55
CA TYR A 96 16.26 2.81 -0.33
C TYR A 96 16.17 4.29 -0.72
N TYR A 97 17.11 5.12 -0.27
CA TYR A 97 17.16 6.53 -0.64
C TYR A 97 17.32 6.71 -2.15
N SER A 98 18.28 6.01 -2.76
CA SER A 98 18.52 6.12 -4.20
C SER A 98 17.28 5.71 -5.01
N ASN A 99 16.70 4.55 -4.74
CA ASN A 99 15.57 4.05 -5.51
C ASN A 99 14.30 4.91 -5.31
N ASN A 100 13.88 5.11 -4.04
CA ASN A 100 12.59 5.71 -3.75
C ASN A 100 12.55 7.21 -4.07
N LEU A 101 13.64 7.94 -3.84
CA LEU A 101 13.69 9.37 -4.16
C LEU A 101 13.87 9.62 -5.65
N ASN A 102 14.76 8.88 -6.34
CA ASN A 102 14.95 9.06 -7.76
C ASN A 102 13.69 8.73 -8.56
N SER A 103 12.98 7.64 -8.22
CA SER A 103 11.72 7.31 -8.89
C SER A 103 10.67 8.43 -8.72
N THR A 104 10.53 8.97 -7.51
CA THR A 104 9.61 10.09 -7.25
C THR A 104 10.00 11.34 -8.03
N MET A 105 11.29 11.72 -8.04
CA MET A 105 11.79 12.89 -8.76
C MET A 105 11.67 12.75 -10.28
N THR A 106 11.98 11.56 -10.81
CA THR A 106 11.82 11.25 -12.24
C THR A 106 10.38 11.44 -12.69
N LEU A 107 9.42 10.87 -11.95
CA LEU A 107 8.01 11.03 -12.30
C LEU A 107 7.52 12.46 -12.17
N ALA A 108 7.86 13.16 -11.10
CA ALA A 108 7.48 14.57 -10.93
C ALA A 108 8.02 15.44 -12.07
N LYS A 109 9.28 15.26 -12.45
CA LYS A 109 9.91 15.96 -13.60
C LYS A 109 9.15 15.69 -14.90
N LEU A 110 8.89 14.42 -15.23
CA LEU A 110 8.17 14.05 -16.45
C LEU A 110 6.73 14.55 -16.44
N CYS A 111 6.04 14.52 -15.31
CA CYS A 111 4.71 15.10 -15.20
C CYS A 111 4.68 16.57 -15.54
N ILE A 112 5.65 17.36 -15.05
CA ILE A 112 5.77 18.78 -15.39
C ILE A 112 6.06 18.98 -16.89
N GLU A 113 7.02 18.25 -17.44
CA GLU A 113 7.42 18.37 -18.86
C GLU A 113 6.29 18.03 -19.84
N TYR A 114 5.48 17.01 -19.51
CA TYR A 114 4.38 16.53 -20.36
C TYR A 114 2.98 17.04 -19.93
N ASN A 115 2.93 18.03 -19.03
CA ASN A 115 1.69 18.65 -18.53
C ASN A 115 0.70 17.65 -17.91
N VAL A 116 1.20 16.62 -17.23
CA VAL A 116 0.38 15.68 -16.43
C VAL A 116 0.15 16.31 -15.06
N ASN A 117 -1.06 16.79 -14.82
CA ASN A 117 -1.36 17.67 -13.69
C ASN A 117 -1.89 16.94 -12.44
N ARG A 118 -2.10 15.63 -12.50
CA ARG A 118 -2.65 14.85 -11.39
C ARG A 118 -1.64 13.81 -10.91
N PHE A 119 -1.25 13.89 -9.64
CA PHE A 119 -0.27 12.99 -9.06
C PHE A 119 -0.75 12.47 -7.70
N VAL A 120 -0.96 11.18 -7.57
CA VAL A 120 -1.28 10.51 -6.31
C VAL A 120 -0.05 9.73 -5.84
N PHE A 121 0.41 10.03 -4.65
CA PHE A 121 1.59 9.42 -4.04
C PHE A 121 1.20 8.42 -2.95
N SER A 122 1.71 7.21 -3.09
CA SER A 122 1.69 6.16 -2.07
C SER A 122 2.59 6.53 -0.91
N SER A 123 2.06 7.29 0.05
CA SER A 123 2.77 7.56 1.29
C SER A 123 2.46 6.49 2.35
N SER A 124 2.89 6.71 3.56
CA SER A 124 2.75 5.76 4.67
C SER A 124 2.53 6.51 5.97
N ALA A 125 1.73 5.96 6.85
CA ALA A 125 1.59 6.50 8.20
C ALA A 125 2.90 6.44 9.01
N THR A 126 3.93 5.70 8.55
CA THR A 126 5.28 5.73 9.16
C THR A 126 5.93 7.11 9.15
N VAL A 127 5.47 8.04 8.27
CA VAL A 127 5.95 9.43 8.24
C VAL A 127 5.62 10.22 9.50
N TYR A 128 4.62 9.79 10.27
CA TYR A 128 4.27 10.44 11.53
C TYR A 128 5.30 10.26 12.65
N GLY A 129 6.17 9.24 12.53
CA GLY A 129 7.08 8.88 13.61
C GLY A 129 6.34 8.35 14.84
N ASP A 130 6.88 8.62 16.03
CA ASP A 130 6.32 8.18 17.32
C ASP A 130 5.31 9.23 17.87
N ASN A 131 4.25 9.47 17.12
CA ASN A 131 3.13 10.31 17.54
C ASN A 131 2.09 9.49 18.33
N ILE A 132 1.11 10.18 18.93
CA ILE A 132 0.04 9.56 19.71
C ILE A 132 -1.18 9.34 18.81
N SER A 133 -1.72 8.12 18.81
CA SER A 133 -2.97 7.78 18.10
C SER A 133 -4.20 8.41 18.75
N PRO A 134 -5.25 8.74 17.96
CA PRO A 134 -5.35 8.58 16.51
C PRO A 134 -4.54 9.62 15.74
N TYR A 135 -3.89 9.18 14.65
CA TYR A 135 -3.09 10.06 13.81
C TYR A 135 -3.96 10.86 12.86
N ASN A 136 -3.85 12.17 12.87
CA ASN A 136 -4.50 13.05 11.91
C ASN A 136 -3.45 13.82 11.08
N GLU A 137 -3.88 14.36 9.94
CA GLU A 137 -2.97 14.96 8.94
C GLU A 137 -2.37 16.30 9.40
N SER A 138 -2.90 16.91 10.46
CA SER A 138 -2.36 18.16 11.04
C SER A 138 -1.23 17.94 12.03
N LEU A 139 -0.97 16.69 12.45
CA LEU A 139 0.13 16.37 13.34
C LEU A 139 1.48 16.72 12.70
N ALA A 140 2.37 17.30 13.51
CA ALA A 140 3.74 17.48 13.08
C ALA A 140 4.40 16.12 12.80
N LEU A 141 5.12 16.02 11.70
CA LEU A 141 5.89 14.83 11.39
C LEU A 141 7.13 14.78 12.29
N LEU A 142 7.18 13.79 13.16
CA LEU A 142 8.34 13.51 14.00
C LEU A 142 9.41 12.76 13.19
N PRO A 143 10.66 12.68 13.69
CA PRO A 143 11.67 11.85 13.06
C PRO A 143 11.17 10.42 12.84
N THR A 144 11.36 9.91 11.66
CA THR A 144 10.95 8.54 11.31
C THR A 144 11.89 7.51 11.99
N THR A 145 11.35 6.35 12.29
CA THR A 145 12.11 5.29 13.01
C THR A 145 12.99 4.45 12.10
N ASN A 146 12.91 4.64 10.77
CA ASN A 146 13.64 3.83 9.79
C ASN A 146 13.79 4.54 8.44
N PRO A 147 14.78 4.15 7.60
CA PRO A 147 15.03 4.78 6.31
C PRO A 147 13.87 4.68 5.31
N TYR A 148 13.09 3.59 5.32
CA TYR A 148 11.89 3.52 4.48
C TYR A 148 10.90 4.64 4.80
N GLY A 149 10.55 4.81 6.07
CA GLY A 149 9.67 5.90 6.50
C GLY A 149 10.25 7.27 6.12
N GLU A 150 11.57 7.45 6.28
CA GLU A 150 12.23 8.70 5.90
C GLU A 150 12.16 8.95 4.39
N THR A 151 12.32 7.94 3.52
CA THR A 151 12.15 8.13 2.07
C THR A 151 10.74 8.59 1.72
N LYS A 152 9.71 8.10 2.42
CA LYS A 152 8.32 8.57 2.23
C LYS A 152 8.14 10.02 2.67
N ALA A 153 8.65 10.38 3.85
CA ALA A 153 8.60 11.76 4.35
C ALA A 153 9.36 12.75 3.45
N MET A 154 10.53 12.36 2.94
CA MET A 154 11.30 13.16 1.99
C MET A 154 10.56 13.31 0.66
N SER A 155 9.96 12.25 0.13
CA SER A 155 9.15 12.31 -1.10
C SER A 155 7.94 13.23 -0.94
N GLU A 156 7.24 13.21 0.21
CA GLU A 156 6.17 14.17 0.49
C GLU A 156 6.67 15.62 0.44
N ARG A 157 7.84 15.91 1.03
CA ARG A 157 8.45 17.25 0.99
C ARG A 157 8.82 17.67 -0.42
N ILE A 158 9.48 16.79 -1.19
CA ILE A 158 9.85 17.04 -2.59
C ILE A 158 8.60 17.37 -3.42
N LEU A 159 7.58 16.52 -3.36
CA LEU A 159 6.34 16.73 -4.13
C LEU A 159 5.61 18.00 -3.71
N THR A 160 5.63 18.35 -2.41
CA THR A 160 5.06 19.59 -1.90
C THR A 160 5.78 20.81 -2.46
N ASP A 161 7.11 20.80 -2.51
CA ASP A 161 7.89 21.91 -3.05
C ASP A 161 7.74 22.04 -4.58
N VAL A 162 7.66 20.91 -5.29
CA VAL A 162 7.36 20.88 -6.73
C VAL A 162 5.97 21.48 -7.00
N ALA A 163 4.94 21.07 -6.27
CA ALA A 163 3.58 21.59 -6.45
C ALA A 163 3.47 23.10 -6.16
N LYS A 164 4.25 23.62 -5.20
CA LYS A 164 4.34 25.07 -4.96
C LYS A 164 4.98 25.82 -6.13
N ALA A 165 6.02 25.25 -6.76
CA ALA A 165 6.72 25.84 -7.89
C ALA A 165 5.91 25.77 -9.19
N TYR A 166 5.06 24.76 -9.32
CA TYR A 166 4.24 24.49 -10.51
C TYR A 166 2.75 24.41 -10.13
N PRO A 167 2.02 25.55 -10.09
CA PRO A 167 0.65 25.61 -9.55
C PRO A 167 -0.39 24.72 -10.25
N ASN A 168 -0.12 24.31 -11.50
CA ASN A 168 -0.97 23.38 -12.23
C ASN A 168 -0.74 21.91 -11.83
N PHE A 169 0.35 21.60 -11.14
CA PHE A 169 0.70 20.26 -10.70
C PHE A 169 0.07 19.98 -9.32
N ALA A 170 -1.01 19.24 -9.32
CA ALA A 170 -1.74 18.87 -8.11
C ALA A 170 -1.27 17.52 -7.56
N VAL A 171 -1.05 17.44 -6.26
CA VAL A 171 -0.54 16.25 -5.58
C VAL A 171 -1.47 15.83 -4.45
N THR A 172 -1.84 14.55 -4.43
CA THR A 172 -2.48 13.93 -3.27
C THR A 172 -1.52 12.93 -2.62
N LEU A 173 -1.24 13.15 -1.34
CA LEU A 173 -0.40 12.29 -0.51
C LEU A 173 -1.31 11.39 0.32
N LEU A 174 -1.29 10.08 0.05
CA LEU A 174 -2.11 9.11 0.75
C LEU A 174 -1.27 8.35 1.78
N ARG A 175 -1.51 8.62 3.06
CA ARG A 175 -0.83 7.97 4.19
C ARG A 175 -1.67 6.78 4.63
N TYR A 176 -1.28 5.57 4.22
CA TYR A 176 -2.01 4.37 4.65
C TYR A 176 -1.40 3.69 5.86
N PHE A 177 -2.28 2.96 6.54
CA PHE A 177 -1.95 2.16 7.71
C PHE A 177 -1.60 0.73 7.28
N ASN A 178 -2.32 -0.29 7.70
CA ASN A 178 -1.94 -1.68 7.43
C ASN A 178 -2.87 -2.32 6.39
N PRO A 179 -2.56 -2.30 5.08
CA PRO A 179 -3.38 -2.96 4.08
C PRO A 179 -3.31 -4.48 4.24
N VAL A 180 -4.48 -5.11 4.23
CA VAL A 180 -4.65 -6.56 4.34
C VAL A 180 -5.80 -7.03 3.45
N GLY A 181 -5.95 -8.34 3.28
CA GLY A 181 -6.97 -8.92 2.42
C GLY A 181 -6.45 -9.25 1.03
N ALA A 182 -7.37 -9.47 0.13
CA ALA A 182 -7.12 -9.79 -1.28
C ALA A 182 -8.37 -9.45 -2.09
N HIS A 183 -8.30 -9.52 -3.41
CA HIS A 183 -9.48 -9.40 -4.25
C HIS A 183 -10.42 -10.60 -4.03
N GLU A 184 -11.72 -10.37 -4.02
CA GLU A 184 -12.73 -11.42 -3.77
C GLU A 184 -12.65 -12.61 -4.73
N SER A 185 -12.13 -12.41 -5.95
CA SER A 185 -11.87 -13.52 -6.88
C SER A 185 -10.81 -14.50 -6.37
N GLY A 186 -9.93 -14.09 -5.45
CA GLY A 186 -8.77 -14.86 -5.01
C GLY A 186 -7.70 -15.03 -6.08
N LEU A 187 -7.67 -14.18 -7.11
CA LEU A 187 -6.66 -14.22 -8.17
C LEU A 187 -5.46 -13.31 -7.87
N ILE A 188 -5.68 -12.18 -7.21
CA ILE A 188 -4.64 -11.25 -6.76
C ILE A 188 -4.70 -11.05 -5.25
N GLY A 189 -3.55 -10.88 -4.62
CA GLY A 189 -3.38 -10.73 -3.18
C GLY A 189 -1.94 -10.42 -2.80
N GLU A 190 -1.62 -10.41 -1.50
CA GLU A 190 -0.27 -10.16 -1.03
C GLU A 190 0.61 -11.42 -1.18
N ALA A 191 1.50 -11.43 -2.16
CA ALA A 191 2.42 -12.54 -2.45
C ALA A 191 3.88 -12.02 -2.50
N PRO A 192 4.49 -11.67 -1.35
CA PRO A 192 5.84 -11.13 -1.32
C PRO A 192 6.87 -12.20 -1.71
N ASN A 193 7.92 -11.77 -2.42
CA ASN A 193 9.09 -12.60 -2.61
C ASN A 193 9.88 -12.71 -1.29
N GLY A 194 10.12 -13.93 -0.80
CA GLY A 194 10.89 -14.19 0.42
C GLY A 194 10.08 -14.12 1.72
N ILE A 195 10.71 -13.57 2.79
CA ILE A 195 10.11 -13.51 4.13
C ILE A 195 9.09 -12.39 4.20
N PRO A 196 7.84 -12.66 4.59
CA PRO A 196 6.83 -11.62 4.76
C PRO A 196 7.22 -10.58 5.83
N ASN A 197 6.78 -9.34 5.65
CA ASN A 197 6.97 -8.29 6.65
C ASN A 197 5.68 -7.99 7.43
N ASN A 198 4.51 -8.38 6.90
CA ASN A 198 3.21 -8.09 7.48
C ASN A 198 2.64 -9.30 8.22
N LEU A 199 1.78 -9.06 9.22
CA LEU A 199 1.21 -10.10 10.08
C LEU A 199 0.31 -11.09 9.33
N MET A 200 -0.56 -10.61 8.41
CA MET A 200 -1.51 -11.46 7.70
C MET A 200 -0.82 -12.57 6.88
N PRO A 201 0.23 -12.33 6.10
CA PRO A 201 0.98 -13.40 5.42
C PRO A 201 1.61 -14.42 6.37
N TYR A 202 1.99 -14.05 7.60
CA TYR A 202 2.43 -15.04 8.60
C TYR A 202 1.27 -15.90 9.10
N ILE A 203 0.10 -15.30 9.37
CA ILE A 203 -1.11 -16.02 9.77
C ILE A 203 -1.48 -17.05 8.69
N THR A 204 -1.48 -16.63 7.42
CA THR A 204 -1.83 -17.54 6.30
C THR A 204 -0.81 -18.65 6.12
N LYS A 205 0.50 -18.40 6.34
CA LYS A 205 1.53 -19.46 6.33
C LYS A 205 1.34 -20.49 7.45
N VAL A 206 0.94 -20.05 8.64
CA VAL A 206 0.59 -20.98 9.72
C VAL A 206 -0.67 -21.78 9.35
N ALA A 207 -1.69 -21.12 8.81
CA ALA A 207 -2.92 -21.78 8.35
C ALA A 207 -2.67 -22.83 7.26
N LYS A 208 -1.65 -22.60 6.40
CA LYS A 208 -1.20 -23.53 5.35
C LYS A 208 -0.36 -24.70 5.90
N GLY A 209 0.12 -24.60 7.14
CA GLY A 209 1.07 -25.55 7.72
C GLY A 209 2.53 -25.36 7.27
N GLU A 210 2.85 -24.24 6.61
CA GLU A 210 4.23 -23.86 6.24
C GLU A 210 5.04 -23.40 7.46
N LEU A 211 4.36 -22.86 8.46
CA LEU A 211 4.91 -22.52 9.77
C LEU A 211 4.14 -23.25 10.87
N ALA A 212 4.83 -23.75 11.88
CA ALA A 212 4.21 -24.47 12.99
C ALA A 212 3.35 -23.56 13.87
N LYS A 213 3.82 -22.34 14.13
CA LYS A 213 3.19 -21.36 15.00
C LYS A 213 3.50 -19.93 14.56
N LEU A 214 2.65 -19.00 14.98
CA LEU A 214 2.85 -17.56 14.85
C LEU A 214 3.57 -17.02 16.09
N ASN A 215 4.52 -16.09 15.92
CA ASN A 215 5.09 -15.32 17.03
C ASN A 215 4.28 -14.04 17.25
N VAL A 216 3.72 -13.89 18.46
CA VAL A 216 3.07 -12.66 18.94
C VAL A 216 4.08 -11.88 19.76
N PHE A 217 4.49 -10.69 19.29
CA PHE A 217 5.54 -9.90 19.89
C PHE A 217 5.03 -8.98 21.00
N GLY A 218 5.27 -9.37 22.26
CA GLY A 218 4.79 -8.69 23.47
C GLY A 218 3.31 -8.95 23.78
N ASN A 219 3.03 -9.03 25.10
CA ASN A 219 1.68 -9.11 25.64
C ASN A 219 1.50 -8.19 26.87
N ASP A 220 2.37 -7.21 26.99
CA ASP A 220 2.48 -6.30 28.12
C ASP A 220 2.36 -4.82 27.71
N TYR A 221 1.86 -4.54 26.49
CA TYR A 221 1.51 -3.18 26.06
C TYR A 221 0.28 -2.69 26.81
N ASN A 222 0.20 -1.37 27.01
CA ASN A 222 -1.00 -0.74 27.58
C ASN A 222 -2.12 -0.67 26.51
N THR A 223 -2.68 -1.83 26.16
CA THR A 223 -3.73 -2.03 25.16
C THR A 223 -4.78 -3.00 25.68
N ILE A 224 -5.86 -3.22 24.93
CA ILE A 224 -7.02 -4.01 25.36
C ILE A 224 -6.69 -5.46 25.80
N ASP A 225 -5.65 -6.08 25.17
CA ASP A 225 -5.24 -7.47 25.45
C ASP A 225 -3.71 -7.60 25.61
N GLY A 226 -3.01 -6.49 25.79
CA GLY A 226 -1.57 -6.45 25.96
C GLY A 226 -0.78 -6.56 24.67
N THR A 227 -1.41 -6.83 23.52
CA THR A 227 -0.71 -6.92 22.22
C THR A 227 -0.80 -5.63 21.43
N GLY A 228 0.09 -5.43 20.44
CA GLY A 228 0.11 -4.22 19.62
C GLY A 228 -1.19 -4.02 18.83
N VAL A 229 -1.66 -2.77 18.75
CA VAL A 229 -2.89 -2.36 18.05
C VAL A 229 -2.55 -1.65 16.75
N ARG A 230 -3.19 -2.05 15.65
CA ARG A 230 -2.99 -1.48 14.31
C ARG A 230 -4.33 -1.20 13.63
N ASP A 231 -4.34 -0.22 12.74
CA ASP A 231 -5.46 0.01 11.83
C ASP A 231 -5.28 -0.85 10.58
N TYR A 232 -6.09 -1.90 10.46
CA TYR A 232 -6.11 -2.74 9.28
C TYR A 232 -7.17 -2.24 8.31
N ILE A 233 -6.77 -2.02 7.07
CA ILE A 233 -7.65 -1.60 5.98
C ILE A 233 -7.67 -2.67 4.89
N HIS A 234 -8.86 -2.95 4.34
CA HIS A 234 -8.97 -3.87 3.22
C HIS A 234 -8.31 -3.28 1.97
N VAL A 235 -7.48 -4.06 1.28
CA VAL A 235 -6.73 -3.59 0.11
C VAL A 235 -7.63 -3.06 -1.01
N MET A 236 -8.85 -3.59 -1.18
CA MET A 236 -9.82 -3.04 -2.14
C MET A 236 -10.40 -1.70 -1.70
N ASP A 237 -10.64 -1.49 -0.38
CA ASP A 237 -11.05 -0.16 0.10
C ASP A 237 -9.95 0.86 -0.13
N LEU A 238 -8.70 0.45 0.12
CA LEU A 238 -7.53 1.29 -0.17
C LEU A 238 -7.41 1.60 -1.67
N ALA A 239 -7.62 0.61 -2.54
CA ALA A 239 -7.63 0.79 -3.99
C ALA A 239 -8.72 1.77 -4.45
N GLU A 240 -9.95 1.62 -3.94
CA GLU A 240 -11.05 2.56 -4.19
C GLU A 240 -10.72 3.98 -3.70
N GLY A 241 -9.97 4.11 -2.59
CA GLY A 241 -9.46 5.39 -2.08
C GLY A 241 -8.49 6.07 -3.05
N HIS A 242 -7.65 5.31 -3.76
CA HIS A 242 -6.77 5.86 -4.79
C HIS A 242 -7.56 6.34 -6.02
N VAL A 243 -8.59 5.59 -6.44
CA VAL A 243 -9.49 6.01 -7.52
C VAL A 243 -10.18 7.32 -7.14
N THR A 244 -10.78 7.39 -5.96
CA THR A 244 -11.40 8.62 -5.47
C THR A 244 -10.43 9.79 -5.43
N ALA A 245 -9.20 9.56 -4.95
CA ALA A 245 -8.18 10.60 -4.86
C ALA A 245 -7.76 11.15 -6.24
N ILE A 246 -7.53 10.29 -7.24
CA ILE A 246 -7.11 10.76 -8.58
C ILE A 246 -8.25 11.46 -9.33
N GLU A 247 -9.50 11.06 -9.11
CA GLU A 247 -10.67 11.68 -9.70
C GLU A 247 -10.98 13.07 -9.11
N GLN A 248 -10.80 13.23 -7.78
CA GLN A 248 -11.17 14.44 -7.05
C GLN A 248 -10.00 15.39 -6.78
N ILE A 249 -8.81 15.12 -7.32
CA ILE A 249 -7.68 16.03 -7.18
C ILE A 249 -7.94 17.33 -7.94
N GLU A 250 -7.86 18.47 -7.25
CA GLU A 250 -8.14 19.79 -7.83
C GLU A 250 -6.85 20.59 -8.06
N SER A 251 -6.22 21.07 -7.00
CA SER A 251 -5.02 21.91 -7.07
C SER A 251 -4.19 21.83 -5.79
N GLY A 252 -2.92 22.16 -5.89
CA GLY A 252 -2.01 22.22 -4.74
C GLY A 252 -1.67 20.84 -4.18
N VAL A 253 -1.53 20.76 -2.85
CA VAL A 253 -1.17 19.53 -2.15
C VAL A 253 -2.22 19.20 -1.10
N GLU A 254 -2.80 18.02 -1.22
CA GLU A 254 -3.70 17.47 -0.21
C GLU A 254 -3.12 16.19 0.41
N VAL A 255 -3.31 16.04 1.70
CA VAL A 255 -2.86 14.87 2.47
C VAL A 255 -4.07 14.18 3.07
N TYR A 256 -4.18 12.86 2.93
CA TYR A 256 -5.25 12.07 3.53
C TYR A 256 -4.73 10.80 4.17
N ASN A 257 -5.26 10.49 5.35
CA ASN A 257 -5.10 9.19 5.97
C ASN A 257 -6.08 8.18 5.37
N LEU A 258 -5.58 7.06 4.89
CA LEU A 258 -6.40 5.93 4.47
C LEU A 258 -6.28 4.78 5.48
N GLY A 259 -7.29 4.68 6.32
CA GLY A 259 -7.45 3.67 7.35
C GLY A 259 -8.93 3.41 7.59
N THR A 260 -9.24 2.63 8.60
CA THR A 260 -10.63 2.43 9.07
C THR A 260 -10.98 3.33 10.25
N GLY A 261 -9.98 3.96 10.87
CA GLY A 261 -10.12 4.70 12.12
C GLY A 261 -10.35 3.78 13.34
N LYS A 262 -10.13 2.48 13.18
CA LYS A 262 -10.35 1.47 14.23
C LYS A 262 -9.08 0.68 14.49
N GLY A 263 -8.61 0.76 15.74
CA GLY A 263 -7.51 -0.09 16.17
C GLY A 263 -7.98 -1.54 16.38
N THR A 264 -7.21 -2.49 15.85
CA THR A 264 -7.43 -3.93 16.06
C THR A 264 -6.13 -4.53 16.59
N SER A 265 -6.20 -5.27 17.70
CA SER A 265 -5.02 -5.91 18.29
C SER A 265 -4.59 -7.14 17.50
N VAL A 266 -3.35 -7.61 17.75
CA VAL A 266 -2.85 -8.85 17.13
C VAL A 266 -3.73 -10.04 17.47
N LEU A 267 -4.14 -10.20 18.73
CA LEU A 267 -4.99 -11.31 19.15
C LEU A 267 -6.42 -11.20 18.59
N GLN A 268 -6.95 -9.99 18.46
CA GLN A 268 -8.23 -9.75 17.81
C GLN A 268 -8.18 -10.16 16.32
N LEU A 269 -7.08 -9.85 15.62
CA LEU A 269 -6.92 -10.24 14.22
C LEU A 269 -6.81 -11.76 14.07
N ILE A 270 -6.05 -12.45 14.93
CA ILE A 270 -5.97 -13.91 14.95
C ILE A 270 -7.35 -14.52 15.17
N THR A 271 -8.07 -14.03 16.17
CA THR A 271 -9.44 -14.50 16.47
C THR A 271 -10.40 -14.28 15.29
N ALA A 272 -10.31 -13.13 14.64
CA ALA A 272 -11.11 -12.83 13.45
C ALA A 272 -10.78 -13.77 12.29
N PHE A 273 -9.49 -14.06 12.06
CA PHE A 273 -9.06 -15.01 11.02
C PHE A 273 -9.56 -16.42 11.29
N GLU A 274 -9.41 -16.92 12.53
CA GLU A 274 -9.92 -18.23 12.93
C GLU A 274 -11.44 -18.35 12.70
N LYS A 275 -12.19 -17.34 13.14
CA LYS A 275 -13.65 -17.29 13.00
C LYS A 275 -14.10 -17.21 11.53
N ALA A 276 -13.42 -16.38 10.73
CA ALA A 276 -13.77 -16.18 9.32
C ALA A 276 -13.58 -17.45 8.48
N ASN A 277 -12.60 -18.29 8.84
CA ASN A 277 -12.14 -19.39 8.00
C ASN A 277 -12.34 -20.79 8.64
N GLY A 278 -12.84 -20.87 9.86
CA GLY A 278 -13.04 -22.14 10.57
C GLY A 278 -11.73 -22.88 10.89
N LEU A 279 -10.62 -22.14 11.06
CA LEU A 279 -9.28 -22.67 11.28
C LEU A 279 -8.78 -22.30 12.68
N LYS A 280 -7.70 -22.96 13.11
CA LYS A 280 -6.96 -22.59 14.32
C LYS A 280 -5.57 -22.14 13.98
N ILE A 281 -5.12 -21.06 14.63
CA ILE A 281 -3.80 -20.45 14.43
C ILE A 281 -3.02 -20.58 15.74
N PRO A 282 -2.21 -21.62 15.91
CA PRO A 282 -1.34 -21.71 17.06
C PRO A 282 -0.32 -20.58 17.09
N TYR A 283 -0.10 -19.99 18.26
CA TYR A 283 0.89 -18.93 18.46
C TYR A 283 1.62 -19.08 19.78
N ASP A 284 2.83 -18.50 19.83
CA ASP A 284 3.59 -18.29 21.05
C ASP A 284 3.75 -16.78 21.26
N VAL A 285 3.70 -16.35 22.53
CA VAL A 285 4.05 -14.98 22.90
C VAL A 285 5.55 -14.93 23.11
N VAL A 286 6.18 -13.96 22.45
CA VAL A 286 7.62 -13.71 22.52
C VAL A 286 7.90 -12.28 22.96
N GLU A 287 9.17 -11.92 23.21
CA GLU A 287 9.55 -10.57 23.58
C GLU A 287 9.15 -9.52 22.54
N ARG A 288 8.94 -8.28 22.98
CA ARG A 288 8.64 -7.15 22.08
C ARG A 288 9.72 -6.97 21.03
N ARG A 289 9.32 -6.59 19.82
CA ARG A 289 10.27 -6.10 18.83
C ARG A 289 10.71 -4.69 19.19
N GLN A 290 11.97 -4.39 18.99
CA GLN A 290 12.50 -3.03 19.19
C GLN A 290 11.81 -2.06 18.23
N GLY A 291 11.30 -0.94 18.74
CA GLY A 291 10.64 0.11 17.95
C GLY A 291 9.16 -0.13 17.65
N ASP A 292 8.55 -1.22 18.14
CA ASP A 292 7.12 -1.42 18.00
C ASP A 292 6.33 -0.47 18.92
N LEU A 293 5.37 0.26 18.33
CA LEU A 293 4.43 1.12 19.04
C LEU A 293 3.27 0.29 19.61
N ALA A 294 2.76 0.70 20.79
CA ALA A 294 1.59 0.06 21.41
C ALA A 294 0.35 0.19 20.52
N GLU A 295 0.07 1.40 20.04
CA GLU A 295 -1.09 1.72 19.22
C GLU A 295 -0.73 2.57 18.01
N TYR A 296 -1.38 2.30 16.88
CA TYR A 296 -1.10 2.96 15.62
C TYR A 296 -2.34 2.86 14.71
N TYR A 297 -3.20 3.91 14.73
CA TYR A 297 -4.43 3.96 13.95
C TYR A 297 -4.78 5.39 13.52
N ALA A 298 -5.60 5.50 12.47
CA ALA A 298 -5.94 6.75 11.81
C ALA A 298 -7.06 7.52 12.51
N ASP A 299 -7.02 8.85 12.38
CA ASP A 299 -8.21 9.68 12.27
C ASP A 299 -8.56 9.80 10.79
N THR A 300 -9.74 9.34 10.39
CA THR A 300 -10.22 9.35 8.99
C THR A 300 -11.20 10.48 8.71
N SER A 301 -11.40 11.39 9.64
CA SER A 301 -12.40 12.48 9.54
C SER A 301 -12.20 13.35 8.30
N LYS A 302 -10.93 13.65 7.94
CA LYS A 302 -10.61 14.48 6.78
C LYS A 302 -11.02 13.81 5.48
N VAL A 303 -10.62 12.57 5.25
CA VAL A 303 -10.93 11.84 4.01
C VAL A 303 -12.43 11.58 3.88
N ASN A 304 -13.10 11.25 4.98
CA ASN A 304 -14.55 11.05 5.02
C ASN A 304 -15.32 12.32 4.60
N ASN A 305 -14.91 13.48 5.13
CA ASN A 305 -15.60 14.75 4.89
C ASN A 305 -15.24 15.36 3.52
N LYS A 306 -14.02 15.22 3.06
CA LYS A 306 -13.53 15.88 1.84
C LYS A 306 -13.75 15.05 0.60
N LEU A 307 -13.49 13.74 0.68
CA LEU A 307 -13.58 12.83 -0.46
C LEU A 307 -14.83 11.93 -0.42
N ASN A 308 -15.64 12.01 0.64
CA ASN A 308 -16.79 11.11 0.88
C ASN A 308 -16.38 9.62 0.76
N TRP A 309 -15.16 9.30 1.19
CA TRP A 309 -14.61 7.96 1.12
C TRP A 309 -14.58 7.33 2.53
N TYR A 310 -14.94 6.05 2.61
CA TYR A 310 -14.98 5.25 3.83
C TYR A 310 -14.50 3.82 3.54
N GLY A 311 -13.75 3.23 4.47
CA GLY A 311 -13.51 1.80 4.47
C GLY A 311 -14.81 1.03 4.74
N LYS A 312 -15.22 0.17 3.83
CA LYS A 312 -16.52 -0.54 3.85
C LYS A 312 -16.39 -1.97 4.33
N ARG A 313 -15.23 -2.61 4.05
CA ARG A 313 -15.00 -4.02 4.33
C ARG A 313 -14.56 -4.23 5.77
N THR A 314 -15.10 -5.26 6.39
CA THR A 314 -14.83 -5.59 7.80
C THR A 314 -13.53 -6.39 7.95
N ILE A 315 -13.03 -6.50 9.19
CA ILE A 315 -11.87 -7.35 9.50
C ILE A 315 -12.12 -8.82 9.13
N MET A 316 -13.38 -9.28 9.18
CA MET A 316 -13.78 -10.63 8.77
C MET A 316 -13.63 -10.81 7.25
N ASP A 317 -13.98 -9.79 6.47
CA ASP A 317 -13.81 -9.80 5.01
C ASP A 317 -12.32 -9.82 4.66
N MET A 318 -11.51 -9.00 5.32
CA MET A 318 -10.05 -8.98 5.18
C MET A 318 -9.43 -10.38 5.41
N CYS A 319 -9.83 -11.04 6.48
CA CYS A 319 -9.35 -12.39 6.83
C CYS A 319 -9.82 -13.46 5.83
N ARG A 320 -11.08 -13.38 5.39
CA ARG A 320 -11.67 -14.34 4.44
C ARG A 320 -11.00 -14.23 3.07
N ASP A 321 -10.83 -13.02 2.59
CA ASP A 321 -10.30 -12.80 1.25
C ASP A 321 -8.80 -13.09 1.18
N ALA A 322 -8.03 -12.74 2.22
CA ALA A 322 -6.63 -13.15 2.35
C ALA A 322 -6.48 -14.67 2.30
N TRP A 323 -7.30 -15.40 3.05
CA TRP A 323 -7.26 -16.87 3.04
C TRP A 323 -7.73 -17.47 1.71
N ARG A 324 -8.74 -16.90 1.07
CA ARG A 324 -9.21 -17.33 -0.25
C ARG A 324 -8.10 -17.26 -1.30
N PHE A 325 -7.33 -16.18 -1.31
CA PHE A 325 -6.19 -16.03 -2.20
C PHE A 325 -5.12 -17.10 -1.93
N GLU A 326 -4.73 -17.26 -0.68
CA GLU A 326 -3.69 -18.21 -0.28
C GLU A 326 -4.10 -19.68 -0.48
N SER A 327 -5.34 -20.03 -0.17
CA SER A 327 -5.84 -21.40 -0.33
C SER A 327 -5.98 -21.83 -1.80
N LYS A 328 -6.33 -20.92 -2.71
CA LYS A 328 -6.35 -21.22 -4.14
C LYS A 328 -4.96 -21.53 -4.68
N ASN A 329 -3.95 -20.76 -4.26
CA ASN A 329 -2.56 -21.01 -4.67
C ASN A 329 -2.04 -22.39 -4.20
N LEU A 330 -2.53 -22.89 -3.06
CA LEU A 330 -2.23 -24.27 -2.59
C LEU A 330 -2.76 -25.35 -3.54
N MET A 331 -3.93 -25.15 -4.11
CA MET A 331 -4.55 -26.14 -5.02
C MET A 331 -3.85 -26.17 -6.38
N LEU A 332 -3.31 -25.05 -6.83
CA LEU A 332 -2.56 -24.97 -8.10
C LEU A 332 -1.17 -25.59 -8.00
N ASN A 333 -0.50 -25.48 -6.86
CA ASN A 333 0.85 -26.04 -6.63
C ASN A 333 0.85 -27.55 -6.30
N LYS A 334 -0.32 -28.17 -6.15
CA LYS A 334 -0.46 -29.64 -5.94
C LYS A 334 -0.83 -30.42 -7.19
N LYS A 335 -1.00 -29.74 -8.32
CA LYS A 335 -1.18 -30.34 -9.64
C LYS A 335 0.13 -30.26 -10.45
#